data_1792ef79758291902a6cfe309d839191
#
_entry.id   1792ef79758291902a6cfe309d839191
#
_cell.length_a   1.000
_cell.length_b   1.000
_cell.length_c   1.000
_cell.angle_alpha   90.00
_cell.angle_beta   90.00
_cell.angle_gamma   90.00
#
_symmetry.space_group_name_H-M   'P 1'
#
loop_
_entity.id
_entity.type
_entity.pdbx_description
1 polymer ?
#
loop_
_entity_poly.entity_id
_entity_poly.type
_entity_poly.pdbx_seq_one_letter_code
_entity_poly.pdbx_strand_id
1 'polypeptide(L)'
;MKKILLILLVVTFSSSTFADPKMDLGLEIYNHKAQCSVCHTLRAAGSTGNIGPNLDQLKPQMPQIIAVVTNGIGVMPPWEGILTDEEIEAVAYYVFNSTNK
;
A
#
# COMPACT_ATOMS: atom_id res chain seq x y z
N MET A 1 59.59 17.24 10.25
CA MET A 1 58.78 16.59 9.24
C MET A 1 57.31 16.69 9.67
N LYS A 2 56.56 17.49 8.97
CA LYS A 2 55.12 17.61 9.21
C LYS A 2 54.40 16.45 8.52
N LYS A 3 53.86 15.54 9.33
CA LYS A 3 52.95 14.54 8.78
C LYS A 3 51.64 15.21 8.44
N ILE A 4 51.33 15.27 7.15
CA ILE A 4 50.03 15.73 6.70
C ILE A 4 49.06 14.59 6.89
N LEU A 5 48.22 14.71 7.92
CA LEU A 5 47.12 13.77 8.14
C LEU A 5 46.03 14.11 7.14
N LEU A 6 45.97 13.35 6.03
CA LEU A 6 44.87 13.45 5.09
C LEU A 6 43.65 12.81 5.71
N ILE A 7 42.81 13.62 6.37
CA ILE A 7 41.52 13.13 6.83
C ILE A 7 40.64 12.99 5.58
N LEU A 8 40.53 11.76 5.09
CA LEU A 8 39.56 11.46 4.03
C LEU A 8 38.18 11.50 4.66
N LEU A 9 37.48 12.64 4.46
CA LEU A 9 36.08 12.74 4.87
C LEU A 9 35.27 11.91 3.90
N VAL A 10 34.98 10.67 4.27
CA VAL A 10 34.06 9.82 3.50
C VAL A 10 32.64 10.32 3.81
N VAL A 11 32.14 11.19 2.94
CA VAL A 11 30.72 11.55 2.96
C VAL A 11 29.93 10.38 2.39
N THR A 12 29.47 9.50 3.27
CA THR A 12 28.53 8.48 2.86
C THR A 12 27.18 9.16 2.64
N PHE A 13 26.82 9.36 1.36
CA PHE A 13 25.44 9.67 1.01
C PHE A 13 24.61 8.42 1.26
N SER A 14 24.00 8.32 2.45
CA SER A 14 22.91 7.38 2.59
C SER A 14 21.77 7.92 1.75
N SER A 15 21.48 7.26 0.62
CA SER A 15 20.24 7.49 -0.09
C SER A 15 19.11 7.10 0.85
N SER A 16 18.50 8.09 1.51
CA SER A 16 17.28 7.88 2.24
C SER A 16 16.18 7.64 1.20
N THR A 17 15.83 6.36 0.98
CA THR A 17 14.57 6.02 0.37
C THR A 17 13.50 6.54 1.31
N PHE A 18 12.81 7.61 0.90
CA PHE A 18 11.66 8.09 1.64
C PHE A 18 10.58 7.01 1.57
N ALA A 19 10.35 6.31 2.71
CA ALA A 19 9.19 5.46 2.85
C ALA A 19 7.95 6.33 2.61
N ASP A 20 7.03 5.88 1.77
CA ASP A 20 5.73 6.53 1.58
C ASP A 20 4.80 6.07 2.71
N PRO A 21 4.53 6.90 3.73
CA PRO A 21 3.71 6.50 4.88
C PRO A 21 2.30 6.08 4.48
N LYS A 22 1.78 6.64 3.40
CA LYS A 22 0.45 6.29 2.91
C LYS A 22 0.42 4.91 2.28
N MET A 23 1.47 4.53 1.57
CA MET A 23 1.63 3.17 1.06
C MET A 23 1.78 2.16 2.19
N ASP A 24 2.57 2.48 3.22
CA ASP A 24 2.77 1.61 4.37
C ASP A 24 1.46 1.40 5.14
N LEU A 25 0.71 2.47 5.38
CA LEU A 25 -0.60 2.40 6.03
C LEU A 25 -1.58 1.57 5.20
N GLY A 26 -1.62 1.79 3.90
CA GLY A 26 -2.48 1.04 2.98
C GLY A 26 -2.18 -0.46 2.98
N LEU A 27 -0.89 -0.83 2.99
CA LEU A 27 -0.47 -2.23 3.07
C LEU A 27 -0.90 -2.87 4.40
N GLU A 28 -0.72 -2.16 5.50
CA GLU A 28 -1.13 -2.63 6.83
C GLU A 28 -2.64 -2.88 6.89
N ILE A 29 -3.43 -1.96 6.35
CA ILE A 29 -4.89 -2.10 6.29
C ILE A 29 -5.26 -3.28 5.40
N TYR A 30 -4.65 -3.39 4.24
CA TYR A 30 -4.91 -4.44 3.27
C TYR A 30 -4.64 -5.85 3.85
N ASN A 31 -3.51 -6.03 4.52
CA ASN A 31 -3.11 -7.34 5.04
C ASN A 31 -3.66 -7.68 6.43
N HIS A 32 -3.85 -6.68 7.28
CA HIS A 32 -4.15 -6.92 8.70
C HIS A 32 -5.48 -6.34 9.14
N LYS A 33 -5.69 -5.04 9.04
CA LYS A 33 -6.89 -4.43 9.62
C LYS A 33 -8.17 -4.82 8.91
N ALA A 34 -8.17 -4.78 7.59
CA ALA A 34 -9.34 -5.13 6.76
C ALA A 34 -9.24 -6.52 6.13
N GLN A 35 -8.06 -7.12 6.12
CA GLN A 35 -7.80 -8.47 5.59
C GLN A 35 -8.31 -8.66 4.16
N CYS A 36 -8.09 -7.69 3.30
CA CYS A 36 -8.43 -7.75 1.87
C CYS A 36 -7.74 -8.93 1.17
N SER A 37 -6.56 -9.32 1.69
CA SER A 37 -5.75 -10.44 1.21
C SER A 37 -6.48 -11.80 1.27
N VAL A 38 -7.47 -11.94 2.15
CA VAL A 38 -8.25 -13.19 2.25
C VAL A 38 -9.05 -13.44 0.99
N CYS A 39 -9.57 -12.39 0.36
CA CYS A 39 -10.48 -12.47 -0.78
C CYS A 39 -9.83 -12.09 -2.12
N HIS A 40 -8.80 -11.28 -2.11
CA HIS A 40 -8.21 -10.73 -3.33
C HIS A 40 -6.79 -11.20 -3.58
N THR A 41 -6.47 -11.37 -4.86
CA THR A 41 -5.08 -11.51 -5.30
C THR A 41 -4.49 -10.10 -5.52
N LEU A 42 -3.34 -9.86 -4.92
CA LEU A 42 -2.53 -8.65 -5.14
C LEU A 42 -1.06 -9.03 -4.89
N ARG A 43 -0.28 -9.08 -5.95
CA ARG A 43 1.11 -9.55 -5.90
C ARG A 43 1.97 -8.72 -4.95
N ALA A 44 1.84 -7.40 -4.98
CA ALA A 44 2.60 -6.50 -4.14
C ALA A 44 2.42 -6.78 -2.64
N ALA A 45 1.23 -7.25 -2.24
CA ALA A 45 0.90 -7.60 -0.85
C ALA A 45 1.16 -9.07 -0.53
N GLY A 46 1.59 -9.87 -1.50
CA GLY A 46 1.77 -11.31 -1.33
C GLY A 46 0.46 -12.08 -1.18
N SER A 47 -0.68 -11.51 -1.59
CA SER A 47 -1.98 -12.15 -1.40
C SER A 47 -2.43 -12.91 -2.65
N THR A 48 -3.11 -14.03 -2.41
CA THR A 48 -3.55 -14.97 -3.46
C THR A 48 -5.03 -15.36 -3.31
N GLY A 49 -5.82 -14.57 -2.58
CA GLY A 49 -7.25 -14.81 -2.42
C GLY A 49 -7.98 -14.79 -3.77
N ASN A 50 -8.98 -15.66 -3.92
CA ASN A 50 -9.72 -15.82 -5.17
C ASN A 50 -11.25 -15.72 -5.00
N ILE A 51 -11.71 -15.28 -3.85
CA ILE A 51 -13.15 -15.04 -3.60
C ILE A 51 -13.60 -13.78 -4.32
N GLY A 52 -12.78 -12.72 -4.26
CA GLY A 52 -12.99 -11.48 -4.99
C GLY A 52 -12.18 -11.41 -6.28
N PRO A 53 -12.34 -10.34 -7.08
CA PRO A 53 -11.54 -10.12 -8.27
C PRO A 53 -10.03 -10.06 -7.99
N ASN A 54 -9.24 -10.54 -8.95
CA ASN A 54 -7.79 -10.36 -8.96
C ASN A 54 -7.50 -8.89 -9.25
N LEU A 55 -6.94 -8.19 -8.28
CA LEU A 55 -6.72 -6.74 -8.37
C LEU A 55 -5.61 -6.39 -9.37
N ASP A 56 -4.61 -7.25 -9.53
CA ASP A 56 -3.56 -7.05 -10.53
C ASP A 56 -4.12 -7.05 -11.95
N GLN A 57 -5.14 -7.85 -12.21
CA GLN A 57 -5.82 -7.91 -13.50
C GLN A 57 -6.84 -6.79 -13.67
N LEU A 58 -7.58 -6.49 -12.61
CA LEU A 58 -8.65 -5.48 -12.64
C LEU A 58 -8.09 -4.07 -12.82
N LYS A 59 -6.97 -3.75 -12.19
CA LYS A 59 -6.33 -2.41 -12.19
C LYS A 59 -7.34 -1.29 -11.90
N PRO A 60 -7.99 -1.32 -10.73
CA PRO A 60 -9.06 -0.40 -10.43
C PRO A 60 -8.54 1.02 -10.22
N GLN A 61 -9.39 2.00 -10.52
CA GLN A 61 -9.09 3.41 -10.34
C GLN A 61 -9.45 3.88 -8.92
N MET A 62 -8.82 4.94 -8.44
CA MET A 62 -9.04 5.45 -7.07
C MET A 62 -10.51 5.65 -6.70
N PRO A 63 -11.34 6.34 -7.52
CA PRO A 63 -12.74 6.55 -7.16
C PRO A 63 -13.53 5.24 -7.03
N GLN A 64 -13.24 4.28 -7.88
CA GLN A 64 -13.87 2.96 -7.86
C GLN A 64 -13.51 2.21 -6.57
N ILE A 65 -12.23 2.20 -6.20
CA ILE A 65 -11.78 1.53 -4.97
C ILE A 65 -12.42 2.16 -3.74
N ILE A 66 -12.40 3.48 -3.64
CA ILE A 66 -12.98 4.20 -2.52
C ILE A 66 -14.47 3.89 -2.37
N ALA A 67 -15.22 3.93 -3.47
CA ALA A 67 -16.65 3.66 -3.45
C ALA A 67 -16.96 2.23 -3.00
N VAL A 68 -16.23 1.24 -3.52
CA VAL A 68 -16.45 -0.17 -3.21
C VAL A 68 -16.02 -0.51 -1.78
N VAL A 69 -14.92 0.05 -1.31
CA VAL A 69 -14.46 -0.16 0.07
C VAL A 69 -15.43 0.49 1.06
N THR A 70 -15.90 1.70 0.75
CA THR A 70 -16.83 2.43 1.60
C THR A 70 -18.18 1.71 1.71
N ASN A 71 -18.75 1.32 0.58
CA ASN A 71 -20.15 0.86 0.50
C ASN A 71 -20.30 -0.66 0.47
N GLY A 72 -19.22 -1.38 0.18
CA GLY A 72 -19.28 -2.81 -0.10
C GLY A 72 -19.91 -3.13 -1.46
N ILE A 73 -19.78 -4.37 -1.88
CA ILE A 73 -20.42 -4.90 -3.09
C ILE A 73 -20.51 -6.41 -3.00
N GLY A 74 -21.69 -6.99 -3.22
CA GLY A 74 -21.90 -8.43 -3.11
C GLY A 74 -21.49 -8.95 -1.74
N VAL A 75 -20.59 -9.93 -1.70
CA VAL A 75 -20.08 -10.51 -0.44
C VAL A 75 -19.00 -9.64 0.22
N MET A 76 -18.47 -8.66 -0.47
CA MET A 76 -17.52 -7.71 0.09
C MET A 76 -18.25 -6.76 1.04
N PRO A 77 -17.90 -6.73 2.34
CA PRO A 77 -18.60 -5.90 3.29
C PRO A 77 -18.26 -4.42 3.13
N PRO A 78 -19.15 -3.50 3.58
CA PRO A 78 -18.83 -2.08 3.65
C PRO A 78 -17.88 -1.80 4.82
N TRP A 79 -16.91 -0.92 4.59
CA TRP A 79 -15.92 -0.55 5.60
C TRP A 79 -16.16 0.83 6.21
N GLU A 80 -17.17 1.55 5.75
CA GLU A 80 -17.60 2.80 6.38
C GLU A 80 -17.92 2.57 7.85
N GLY A 81 -17.39 3.43 8.72
CA GLY A 81 -17.57 3.30 10.17
C GLY A 81 -16.65 2.29 10.85
N ILE A 82 -15.97 1.41 10.08
CA ILE A 82 -14.96 0.47 10.59
C ILE A 82 -13.57 1.02 10.32
N LEU A 83 -13.33 1.48 9.09
CA LEU A 83 -12.14 2.23 8.72
C LEU A 83 -12.46 3.72 8.73
N THR A 84 -11.49 4.54 9.11
CA THR A 84 -11.59 5.99 8.95
C THR A 84 -11.51 6.36 7.48
N ASP A 85 -11.97 7.57 7.12
CA ASP A 85 -11.84 8.07 5.74
C ASP A 85 -10.38 8.09 5.28
N GLU A 86 -9.46 8.46 6.16
CA GLU A 86 -8.02 8.41 5.89
C GLU A 86 -7.53 6.99 5.61
N GLU A 87 -8.01 6.01 6.36
CA GLU A 87 -7.65 4.60 6.17
C GLU A 87 -8.21 4.05 4.86
N ILE A 88 -9.45 4.39 4.51
CA ILE A 88 -10.05 4.01 3.22
C ILE A 88 -9.24 4.61 2.07
N GLU A 89 -8.88 5.88 2.17
CA GLU A 89 -8.04 6.53 1.16
C GLU A 89 -6.66 5.86 1.05
N ALA A 90 -6.05 5.51 2.18
CA ALA A 90 -4.74 4.88 2.19
C ALA A 90 -4.75 3.49 1.54
N VAL A 91 -5.75 2.66 1.83
CA VAL A 91 -5.83 1.33 1.20
C VAL A 91 -6.16 1.44 -0.28
N ALA A 92 -6.99 2.40 -0.67
CA ALA A 92 -7.27 2.67 -2.08
C ALA A 92 -6.01 3.14 -2.83
N TYR A 93 -5.25 4.03 -2.22
CA TYR A 93 -3.98 4.52 -2.75
C TYR A 93 -2.98 3.38 -2.92
N TYR A 94 -2.88 2.50 -1.93
CA TYR A 94 -2.01 1.33 -1.99
C TYR A 94 -2.39 0.39 -3.14
N VAL A 95 -3.66 0.02 -3.23
CA VAL A 95 -4.15 -0.87 -4.30
C VAL A 95 -3.94 -0.23 -5.68
N PHE A 96 -4.29 1.04 -5.83
CA PHE A 96 -4.12 1.76 -7.09
C PHE A 96 -2.66 1.79 -7.55
N ASN A 97 -1.75 2.20 -6.67
CA ASN A 97 -0.33 2.31 -7.03
C ASN A 97 0.33 0.94 -7.23
N SER A 98 -0.15 -0.09 -6.55
CA SER A 98 0.37 -1.45 -6.70
C SER A 98 -0.05 -2.12 -8.00
N THR A 99 -1.18 -1.71 -8.57
CA THR A 99 -1.76 -2.34 -9.76
C THR A 99 -1.61 -1.52 -11.03
N ASN A 100 -1.42 -0.21 -10.92
CA ASN A 100 -1.31 0.72 -12.06
C ASN A 100 0.13 1.23 -12.21
N LYS A 101 1.05 0.30 -12.31
CA LYS A 101 2.46 0.61 -12.55
C LYS A 101 2.77 0.80 -14.02
#